data_7c25a86eb09c40ddc3d320335bf25376
#
_entry.id   7c25a86eb09c40ddc3d320335bf25376
#
_cell.length_a   1.000
_cell.length_b   1.000
_cell.length_c   1.000
_cell.angle_alpha   90.00
_cell.angle_beta   90.00
_cell.angle_gamma   90.00
#
_symmetry.space_group_name_H-M   'P 1'
#
loop_
_entity.id
_entity.type
_entity.pdbx_description
1 polymer ?
#
loop_
_entity_poly.entity_id
_entity_poly.type
_entity_poly.pdbx_seq_one_letter_code
_entity_poly.pdbx_strand_id
1 'polypeptide(L)'
;MKNNIVSKLLNLLENEGSNIQYGNENVTQLEHALQCAELAEQNNFSKEIITAALLHDIGHLLYDGKDPIHDGKDGYHENLGAEYLSTYYGEEVTRPIKAHVACKRYLSAVEEGYYEILSEASKISLEAQGGPFTKEEAEEFINQPFMKEAVELRRFDDQAKV
;
A
#
# COMPACT_ATOMS: atom_id res chain seq x y z
N MET A 1 4.44 8.50 -23.38
CA MET A 1 4.55 9.87 -22.87
C MET A 1 4.03 9.96 -21.46
N LYS A 2 4.78 10.64 -20.59
CA LYS A 2 4.46 10.70 -19.14
C LYS A 2 3.06 11.27 -18.84
N ASN A 3 2.60 12.26 -19.61
CA ASN A 3 1.30 12.90 -19.39
C ASN A 3 0.13 11.93 -19.60
N ASN A 4 0.27 10.96 -20.50
CA ASN A 4 -0.79 9.98 -20.73
C ASN A 4 -0.93 9.00 -19.57
N ILE A 5 0.17 8.58 -18.94
CA ILE A 5 0.09 7.66 -17.82
C ILE A 5 -0.52 8.34 -16.58
N VAL A 6 -0.19 9.60 -16.31
CA VAL A 6 -0.76 10.33 -15.18
C VAL A 6 -2.28 10.43 -15.34
N SER A 7 -2.75 10.86 -16.52
CA SER A 7 -4.20 10.95 -16.81
C SER A 7 -4.88 9.59 -16.67
N LYS A 8 -4.25 8.55 -17.18
CA LYS A 8 -4.77 7.18 -17.13
C LYS A 8 -4.91 6.68 -15.68
N LEU A 9 -3.88 6.94 -14.86
CA LEU A 9 -3.92 6.55 -13.45
C LEU A 9 -4.96 7.33 -12.66
N LEU A 10 -5.07 8.63 -12.90
CA LEU A 10 -6.07 9.46 -12.23
C LEU A 10 -7.49 9.04 -12.63
N ASN A 11 -7.71 8.74 -13.92
CA ASN A 11 -9.00 8.23 -14.38
C ASN A 11 -9.34 6.90 -13.75
N LEU A 12 -8.35 6.01 -13.62
CA LEU A 12 -8.56 4.70 -12.98
C LEU A 12 -8.97 4.88 -11.52
N LEU A 13 -8.28 5.75 -10.78
CA LEU A 13 -8.62 6.05 -9.39
C LEU A 13 -10.01 6.67 -9.26
N GLU A 14 -10.33 7.65 -10.11
CA GLU A 14 -11.62 8.35 -10.04
C GLU A 14 -12.79 7.46 -10.44
N ASN A 15 -12.64 6.68 -11.51
CA ASN A 15 -13.75 5.90 -12.07
C ASN A 15 -13.91 4.53 -11.40
N GLU A 16 -12.81 3.83 -11.19
CA GLU A 16 -12.85 2.50 -10.55
C GLU A 16 -12.69 2.60 -9.04
N GLY A 17 -11.75 3.42 -8.58
CA GLY A 17 -11.46 3.56 -7.16
C GLY A 17 -12.61 4.13 -6.34
N SER A 18 -13.41 5.02 -6.92
CA SER A 18 -14.56 5.61 -6.23
C SER A 18 -15.72 4.63 -6.04
N ASN A 19 -15.74 3.55 -6.80
CA ASN A 19 -16.80 2.55 -6.78
C ASN A 19 -16.41 1.27 -6.03
N ILE A 20 -15.14 1.14 -5.64
CA ILE A 20 -14.64 -0.06 -4.96
C ILE A 20 -14.28 0.28 -3.52
N GLN A 21 -14.89 -0.45 -2.59
CA GLN A 21 -14.60 -0.30 -1.17
C GLN A 21 -13.16 -0.78 -0.89
N TYR A 22 -12.46 -0.07 -0.01
CA TYR A 22 -11.13 -0.47 0.44
C TYR A 22 -11.27 -1.65 1.41
N GLY A 23 -11.15 -2.86 0.88
CA GLY A 23 -11.33 -4.09 1.66
C GLY A 23 -12.65 -4.08 2.42
N ASN A 24 -12.60 -4.25 3.73
CA ASN A 24 -13.74 -4.17 4.64
C ASN A 24 -13.78 -2.86 5.43
N GLU A 25 -13.02 -1.85 4.99
CA GLU A 25 -12.99 -0.54 5.63
C GLU A 25 -14.13 0.36 5.13
N ASN A 26 -14.42 1.42 5.86
CA ASN A 26 -15.51 2.35 5.54
C ASN A 26 -15.13 3.45 4.55
N VAL A 27 -14.13 3.21 3.72
CA VAL A 27 -13.68 4.16 2.70
C VAL A 27 -13.55 3.43 1.37
N THR A 28 -13.67 4.20 0.28
CA THR A 28 -13.41 3.67 -1.07
C THR A 28 -11.90 3.62 -1.32
N GLN A 29 -11.48 2.90 -2.36
CA GLN A 29 -10.08 2.87 -2.78
C GLN A 29 -9.58 4.29 -3.10
N LEU A 30 -10.41 5.12 -3.73
CA LEU A 30 -10.05 6.51 -4.03
C LEU A 30 -9.84 7.33 -2.75
N GLU A 31 -10.77 7.25 -1.81
CA GLU A 31 -10.67 7.99 -0.55
C GLU A 31 -9.42 7.59 0.22
N HIS A 32 -9.14 6.29 0.30
CA HIS A 32 -7.96 5.77 0.96
C HIS A 32 -6.68 6.30 0.29
N ALA A 33 -6.62 6.26 -1.05
CA ALA A 33 -5.47 6.74 -1.81
C ALA A 33 -5.20 8.23 -1.57
N LEU A 34 -6.26 9.04 -1.60
CA LEU A 34 -6.14 10.48 -1.38
C LEU A 34 -5.71 10.81 0.04
N GLN A 35 -6.25 10.10 1.04
CA GLN A 35 -5.88 10.30 2.43
C GLN A 35 -4.41 9.94 2.68
N CYS A 36 -3.93 8.86 2.09
CA CYS A 36 -2.51 8.47 2.19
C CYS A 36 -1.59 9.54 1.60
N ALA A 37 -1.91 10.03 0.42
CA ALA A 37 -1.12 11.06 -0.25
C ALA A 37 -1.13 12.37 0.55
N GLU A 38 -2.27 12.76 1.10
CA GLU A 38 -2.39 13.95 1.94
C GLU A 38 -1.54 13.84 3.19
N LEU A 39 -1.55 12.69 3.87
CA LEU A 39 -0.72 12.46 5.05
C LEU A 39 0.76 12.58 4.72
N ALA A 40 1.20 12.02 3.59
CA ALA A 40 2.58 12.12 3.15
C ALA A 40 2.97 13.57 2.87
N GLU A 41 2.09 14.33 2.22
CA GLU A 41 2.33 15.74 1.92
C GLU A 41 2.41 16.58 3.20
N GLN A 42 1.45 16.39 4.12
CA GLN A 42 1.40 17.11 5.39
C GLN A 42 2.63 16.84 6.27
N ASN A 43 3.25 15.69 6.13
CA ASN A 43 4.43 15.31 6.88
C ASN A 43 5.74 15.60 6.14
N ASN A 44 5.66 16.39 5.07
CA ASN A 44 6.82 16.89 4.29
C ASN A 44 7.66 15.79 3.66
N PHE A 45 7.04 14.69 3.24
CA PHE A 45 7.74 13.64 2.51
C PHE A 45 8.01 14.05 1.06
N SER A 46 8.92 13.33 0.40
CA SER A 46 9.31 13.61 -0.97
C SER A 46 8.14 13.40 -1.94
N LYS A 47 8.25 13.97 -3.13
CA LYS A 47 7.27 13.77 -4.21
C LYS A 47 7.15 12.29 -4.55
N GLU A 48 8.25 11.55 -4.48
CA GLU A 48 8.27 10.11 -4.76
C GLU A 48 7.41 9.36 -3.74
N ILE A 49 7.51 9.70 -2.46
CA ILE A 49 6.70 9.06 -1.42
C ILE A 49 5.24 9.49 -1.49
N ILE A 50 4.96 10.75 -1.82
CA ILE A 50 3.58 11.21 -2.03
C ILE A 50 2.96 10.45 -3.20
N THR A 51 3.70 10.26 -4.29
CA THR A 51 3.26 9.48 -5.46
C THR A 51 3.03 8.02 -5.08
N ALA A 52 3.96 7.43 -4.34
CA ALA A 52 3.83 6.06 -3.87
C ALA A 52 2.60 5.90 -2.96
N ALA A 53 2.35 6.87 -2.08
CA ALA A 53 1.19 6.86 -1.19
C ALA A 53 -0.12 6.87 -1.97
N LEU A 54 -0.21 7.70 -3.01
CA LEU A 54 -1.39 7.76 -3.87
C LEU A 54 -1.64 6.45 -4.62
N LEU A 55 -0.57 5.79 -5.08
CA LEU A 55 -0.65 4.66 -6.00
C LEU A 55 -0.39 3.30 -5.36
N HIS A 56 -0.17 3.24 -4.04
CA HIS A 56 0.29 1.99 -3.40
C HIS A 56 -0.69 0.82 -3.55
N ASP A 57 -1.98 1.10 -3.63
CA ASP A 57 -3.02 0.07 -3.76
C ASP A 57 -3.60 -0.01 -5.17
N ILE A 58 -2.97 0.61 -6.16
CA ILE A 58 -3.47 0.62 -7.54
C ILE A 58 -3.64 -0.81 -8.08
N GLY A 59 -2.86 -1.75 -7.56
CA GLY A 59 -2.98 -3.15 -7.94
C GLY A 59 -4.37 -3.74 -7.75
N HIS A 60 -5.11 -3.29 -6.75
CA HIS A 60 -6.50 -3.73 -6.53
C HIS A 60 -7.41 -3.35 -7.69
N LEU A 61 -7.12 -2.25 -8.37
CA LEU A 61 -7.93 -1.74 -9.49
C LEU A 61 -7.57 -2.41 -10.82
N LEU A 62 -6.51 -3.21 -10.83
CA LEU A 62 -6.04 -3.92 -12.03
C LEU A 62 -6.64 -5.33 -12.14
N TYR A 63 -7.49 -5.74 -11.20
CA TYR A 63 -8.10 -7.09 -11.16
C TYR A 63 -9.49 -7.17 -11.83
N ASP A 64 -9.83 -6.26 -12.73
CA ASP A 64 -11.12 -6.26 -13.42
C ASP A 64 -12.33 -6.39 -12.46
N GLY A 65 -12.23 -5.70 -11.31
CA GLY A 65 -13.31 -5.67 -10.32
C GLY A 65 -13.36 -6.86 -9.36
N LYS A 66 -12.40 -7.78 -9.44
CA LYS A 66 -12.32 -8.93 -8.52
C LYS A 66 -11.08 -8.82 -7.65
N ASP A 67 -11.28 -8.54 -6.37
CA ASP A 67 -10.19 -8.46 -5.41
C ASP A 67 -10.12 -9.79 -4.64
N PRO A 68 -9.04 -10.60 -4.83
CA PRO A 68 -8.90 -11.88 -4.15
C PRO A 68 -8.89 -11.80 -2.63
N ILE A 69 -8.53 -10.65 -2.06
CA ILE A 69 -8.50 -10.47 -0.60
C ILE A 69 -9.89 -10.60 0.02
N HIS A 70 -10.95 -10.20 -0.71
CA HIS A 70 -12.32 -10.39 -0.24
C HIS A 70 -12.67 -11.86 0.00
N ASP A 71 -11.99 -12.76 -0.70
CA ASP A 71 -12.18 -14.21 -0.54
C ASP A 71 -11.19 -14.82 0.45
N GLY A 72 -10.47 -13.99 1.21
CA GLY A 72 -9.47 -14.43 2.18
C GLY A 72 -8.15 -14.87 1.55
N LYS A 73 -7.92 -14.52 0.29
CA LYS A 73 -6.69 -14.86 -0.44
C LYS A 73 -5.86 -13.60 -0.65
N ASP A 74 -4.53 -13.77 -0.58
CA ASP A 74 -3.61 -12.69 -0.91
C ASP A 74 -3.42 -12.65 -2.43
N GLY A 75 -3.91 -11.59 -3.07
CA GLY A 75 -3.81 -11.40 -4.52
C GLY A 75 -2.51 -10.75 -4.97
N TYR A 76 -1.59 -10.45 -4.05
CA TYR A 76 -0.31 -9.80 -4.33
C TYR A 76 -0.48 -8.48 -5.09
N HIS A 77 -1.47 -7.67 -4.71
CA HIS A 77 -1.73 -6.38 -5.34
C HIS A 77 -0.51 -5.45 -5.33
N GLU A 78 0.32 -5.54 -4.30
CA GLU A 78 1.56 -4.77 -4.18
C GLU A 78 2.55 -5.10 -5.28
N ASN A 79 2.67 -6.37 -5.64
CA ASN A 79 3.55 -6.79 -6.73
C ASN A 79 2.98 -6.38 -8.09
N LEU A 80 1.69 -6.57 -8.28
CA LEU A 80 1.01 -6.21 -9.52
C LEU A 80 1.09 -4.70 -9.77
N GLY A 81 0.81 -3.90 -8.75
CA GLY A 81 0.90 -2.45 -8.84
C GLY A 81 2.32 -1.97 -9.11
N ALA A 82 3.29 -2.48 -8.36
CA ALA A 82 4.69 -2.09 -8.54
C ALA A 82 5.21 -2.47 -9.93
N GLU A 83 4.88 -3.65 -10.41
CA GLU A 83 5.29 -4.10 -11.74
C GLU A 83 4.68 -3.22 -12.83
N TYR A 84 3.39 -2.93 -12.73
CA TYR A 84 2.72 -2.05 -13.68
C TYR A 84 3.37 -0.66 -13.72
N LEU A 85 3.69 -0.10 -12.54
CA LEU A 85 4.24 1.25 -12.43
C LEU A 85 5.73 1.32 -12.78
N SER A 86 6.45 0.20 -12.75
CA SER A 86 7.91 0.18 -13.00
C SER A 86 8.30 0.67 -14.38
N THR A 87 7.39 0.61 -15.35
CA THR A 87 7.61 1.14 -16.68
C THR A 87 7.67 2.67 -16.70
N TYR A 88 7.03 3.32 -15.72
CA TYR A 88 6.81 4.78 -15.73
C TYR A 88 7.52 5.50 -14.58
N TYR A 89 7.85 4.81 -13.49
CA TYR A 89 8.44 5.38 -12.28
C TYR A 89 9.68 4.61 -11.86
N GLY A 90 10.59 5.27 -11.16
CA GLY A 90 11.79 4.66 -10.63
C GLY A 90 11.55 3.88 -9.34
N GLU A 91 12.61 3.27 -8.84
CA GLU A 91 12.56 2.42 -7.63
C GLU A 91 12.15 3.20 -6.38
N GLU A 92 12.41 4.50 -6.32
CA GLU A 92 12.01 5.34 -5.19
C GLU A 92 10.49 5.42 -5.03
N VAL A 93 9.72 5.12 -6.06
CA VAL A 93 8.26 4.99 -6.02
C VAL A 93 7.85 3.52 -5.91
N THR A 94 8.39 2.67 -6.78
CA THR A 94 7.91 1.28 -6.90
C THR A 94 8.36 0.36 -5.76
N ARG A 95 9.54 0.57 -5.20
CA ARG A 95 10.02 -0.25 -4.09
C ARG A 95 9.17 -0.10 -2.83
N PRO A 96 8.85 1.13 -2.37
CA PRO A 96 7.93 1.30 -1.25
C PRO A 96 6.55 0.68 -1.51
N ILE A 97 6.03 0.80 -2.73
CA ILE A 97 4.74 0.19 -3.09
C ILE A 97 4.82 -1.32 -2.97
N LYS A 98 5.83 -1.93 -3.56
CA LYS A 98 6.02 -3.38 -3.52
C LYS A 98 6.14 -3.90 -2.09
N ALA A 99 6.76 -3.13 -1.23
CA ALA A 99 7.06 -3.55 0.14
C ALA A 99 5.98 -3.18 1.16
N HIS A 100 4.93 -2.40 0.80
CA HIS A 100 4.02 -1.87 1.82
C HIS A 100 3.25 -2.96 2.58
N VAL A 101 2.95 -4.07 1.93
CA VAL A 101 2.31 -5.22 2.60
C VAL A 101 3.30 -5.87 3.58
N ALA A 102 4.53 -6.11 3.15
CA ALA A 102 5.56 -6.69 4.00
C ALA A 102 5.89 -5.80 5.21
N CYS A 103 5.72 -4.48 5.09
CA CYS A 103 5.90 -3.55 6.21
C CYS A 103 4.95 -3.83 7.36
N LYS A 104 3.74 -4.28 7.09
CA LYS A 104 2.78 -4.67 8.13
C LYS A 104 3.32 -5.86 8.93
N ARG A 105 3.90 -6.83 8.22
CA ARG A 105 4.55 -7.99 8.85
C ARG A 105 5.76 -7.56 9.69
N TYR A 106 6.54 -6.62 9.16
CA TYR A 106 7.71 -6.06 9.84
C TYR A 106 7.30 -5.34 11.13
N LEU A 107 6.37 -4.40 11.05
CA LEU A 107 5.93 -3.61 12.21
C LEU A 107 5.27 -4.49 13.27
N SER A 108 4.52 -5.50 12.85
CA SER A 108 3.92 -6.47 13.79
C SER A 108 4.99 -7.26 14.56
N ALA A 109 6.16 -7.44 13.97
CA ALA A 109 7.27 -8.15 14.61
C ALA A 109 8.10 -7.28 15.55
N VAL A 110 8.29 -5.99 15.24
CA VAL A 110 9.26 -5.15 15.93
C VAL A 110 8.67 -4.03 16.79
N GLU A 111 7.44 -3.61 16.53
CA GLU A 111 6.83 -2.50 17.26
C GLU A 111 5.77 -3.01 18.23
N GLU A 112 6.06 -2.87 19.53
CA GLU A 112 5.11 -3.26 20.57
C GLU A 112 3.82 -2.46 20.43
N GLY A 113 2.68 -3.14 20.48
CA GLY A 113 1.37 -2.51 20.36
C GLY A 113 0.87 -2.29 18.95
N TYR A 114 1.72 -2.49 17.93
CA TYR A 114 1.31 -2.26 16.53
C TYR A 114 0.17 -3.18 16.11
N TYR A 115 0.28 -4.47 16.38
CA TYR A 115 -0.74 -5.46 16.01
C TYR A 115 -2.09 -5.09 16.63
N GLU A 116 -2.09 -4.70 17.90
CA GLU A 116 -3.32 -4.40 18.64
C GLU A 116 -4.10 -3.21 18.09
N ILE A 117 -3.41 -2.25 17.47
CA ILE A 117 -4.07 -1.07 16.88
C ILE A 117 -4.53 -1.28 15.44
N LEU A 118 -4.17 -2.40 14.82
CA LEU A 118 -4.64 -2.70 13.47
C LEU A 118 -6.15 -2.89 13.45
N SER A 119 -6.79 -2.46 12.36
CA SER A 119 -8.21 -2.76 12.12
C SER A 119 -8.38 -4.27 11.95
N GLU A 120 -9.61 -4.75 12.13
CA GLU A 120 -9.91 -6.17 11.91
C GLU A 120 -9.59 -6.59 10.49
N ALA A 121 -9.88 -5.73 9.49
CA ALA A 121 -9.55 -6.00 8.10
C ALA A 121 -8.04 -6.18 7.91
N SER A 122 -7.23 -5.32 8.54
CA SER A 122 -5.77 -5.43 8.47
C SER A 122 -5.23 -6.68 9.17
N LYS A 123 -5.84 -7.08 10.28
CA LYS A 123 -5.47 -8.32 10.96
C LYS A 123 -5.74 -9.54 10.11
N ILE A 124 -6.90 -9.58 9.47
CA ILE A 124 -7.28 -10.67 8.56
C ILE A 124 -6.28 -10.74 7.41
N SER A 125 -5.95 -9.61 6.79
CA SER A 125 -5.00 -9.60 5.67
C SER A 125 -3.59 -9.97 6.13
N LEU A 126 -3.17 -9.58 7.33
CA LEU A 126 -1.87 -9.97 7.90
C LEU A 126 -1.76 -11.50 7.99
N GLU A 127 -2.81 -12.16 8.51
CA GLU A 127 -2.83 -13.63 8.59
C GLU A 127 -2.76 -14.27 7.21
N ALA A 128 -3.51 -13.74 6.24
CA ALA A 128 -3.48 -14.24 4.86
C ALA A 128 -2.09 -14.07 4.21
N GLN A 129 -1.32 -13.08 4.64
CA GLN A 129 0.00 -12.77 4.11
C GLN A 129 1.15 -13.49 4.84
N GLY A 130 0.86 -14.28 5.84
CA GLY A 130 1.85 -15.09 6.54
C GLY A 130 2.17 -14.68 7.98
N GLY A 131 1.45 -13.68 8.52
CA GLY A 131 1.66 -13.21 9.90
C GLY A 131 2.93 -12.37 10.09
N PRO A 132 3.29 -12.05 11.35
CA PRO A 132 4.50 -11.27 11.63
C PRO A 132 5.77 -11.94 11.14
N PHE A 133 6.78 -11.16 10.77
CA PHE A 133 8.10 -11.67 10.46
C PHE A 133 8.76 -12.28 11.69
N THR A 134 9.70 -13.20 11.48
CA THR A 134 10.64 -13.59 12.52
C THR A 134 11.63 -12.44 12.75
N LYS A 135 12.37 -12.51 13.85
CA LYS A 135 13.40 -11.51 14.14
C LYS A 135 14.42 -11.39 13.00
N GLU A 136 14.86 -12.50 12.48
CA GLU A 136 15.84 -12.56 11.40
C GLU A 136 15.27 -11.96 10.11
N GLU A 137 14.04 -12.30 9.77
CA GLU A 137 13.36 -11.75 8.60
C GLU A 137 13.21 -10.23 8.72
N ALA A 138 12.86 -9.74 9.92
CA ALA A 138 12.70 -8.31 10.16
C ALA A 138 14.01 -7.55 9.99
N GLU A 139 15.11 -8.09 10.52
CA GLU A 139 16.44 -7.49 10.40
C GLU A 139 16.90 -7.42 8.94
N GLU A 140 16.70 -8.50 8.20
CA GLU A 140 17.04 -8.55 6.78
C GLU A 140 16.18 -7.55 5.98
N PHE A 141 14.90 -7.47 6.28
CA PHE A 141 13.96 -6.60 5.58
C PHE A 141 14.36 -5.13 5.71
N ILE A 142 14.58 -4.64 6.94
CA ILE A 142 14.80 -3.19 7.16
C ILE A 142 16.15 -2.70 6.61
N ASN A 143 17.08 -3.61 6.37
CA ASN A 143 18.39 -3.27 5.81
C ASN A 143 18.38 -3.13 4.29
N GLN A 144 17.30 -3.48 3.63
CA GLN A 144 17.18 -3.32 2.18
C GLN A 144 16.94 -1.86 1.79
N PRO A 145 17.37 -1.43 0.58
CA PRO A 145 17.12 -0.07 0.11
C PRO A 145 15.63 0.27 0.09
N PHE A 146 15.28 1.50 0.43
CA PHE A 146 13.92 2.06 0.42
C PHE A 146 12.96 1.48 1.47
N MET A 147 13.43 0.60 2.35
CA MET A 147 12.51 -0.03 3.32
C MET A 147 12.10 0.92 4.43
N LYS A 148 12.94 1.89 4.81
CA LYS A 148 12.56 2.91 5.79
C LYS A 148 11.42 3.78 5.25
N GLU A 149 11.50 4.14 3.98
CA GLU A 149 10.46 4.90 3.28
C GLU A 149 9.18 4.06 3.15
N ALA A 150 9.32 2.77 2.87
CA ALA A 150 8.20 1.85 2.80
C ALA A 150 7.46 1.75 4.14
N VAL A 151 8.20 1.72 5.25
CA VAL A 151 7.61 1.69 6.60
C VAL A 151 6.78 2.96 6.86
N GLU A 152 7.30 4.14 6.46
CA GLU A 152 6.54 5.39 6.60
C GLU A 152 5.28 5.37 5.75
N LEU A 153 5.37 4.87 4.51
CA LEU A 153 4.20 4.68 3.66
C LEU A 153 3.17 3.79 4.34
N ARG A 154 3.60 2.70 4.96
CA ARG A 154 2.70 1.79 5.67
C ARG A 154 1.98 2.49 6.83
N ARG A 155 2.64 3.38 7.53
CA ARG A 155 2.00 4.14 8.60
C ARG A 155 0.85 5.00 8.08
N PHE A 156 1.03 5.63 6.92
CA PHE A 156 -0.03 6.40 6.29
C PHE A 156 -1.18 5.49 5.85
N ASP A 157 -0.84 4.33 5.27
CA ASP A 157 -1.82 3.30 4.90
C ASP A 157 -2.69 2.90 6.09
N ASP A 158 -2.08 2.68 7.25
CA ASP A 158 -2.82 2.31 8.46
C ASP A 158 -3.73 3.41 8.98
N GLN A 159 -3.39 4.68 8.75
CA GLN A 159 -4.14 5.83 9.24
C GLN A 159 -5.24 6.30 8.29
N ALA A 160 -5.14 6.00 7.00
CA ALA A 160 -5.97 6.57 5.94
C ALA A 160 -7.29 5.81 5.74
N LYS A 161 -8.09 5.70 6.79
CA LYS A 161 -9.32 4.90 6.81
C LYS A 161 -10.48 5.65 7.45
N VAL A 162 -10.48 6.95 7.32
CA VAL A 162 -11.44 7.83 8.02
C VAL A 162 -12.58 8.26 7.12
#